data_cfc8e3640962ba5b7ba62f1662a2f6f9
#
_entry.id   cfc8e3640962ba5b7ba62f1662a2f6f9
#
_cell.length_a   1.000
_cell.length_b   1.000
_cell.length_c   1.000
_cell.angle_alpha   90.00
_cell.angle_beta   90.00
_cell.angle_gamma   90.00
#
_symmetry.space_group_name_H-M   'P 1'
#
loop_
_entity.id
_entity.type
_entity.pdbx_description
1 polymer ?
#
loop_
_entity_poly.entity_id
_entity_poly.type
_entity_poly.pdbx_seq_one_letter_code
_entity_poly.pdbx_strand_id
1 'polypeptide(L)'
;MNVRFDLDPSLTPELRDGICALWAEVSNAGGAVGFVPPVTREDVRPELLKHLTAMAEGRQRLVAGRDADGRVVATAFLTTNTHRLMKHWLWVYTVMVHPDLQGQGTGRRLMASVADAARSVKGITALRLTCRGGSGARPFYEACGYQEVGRVPGAIRLGDDDYRDDITMWLDLG
;
A
#
# COMPACT_ATOMS: atom_id res chain seq x y z
N MET A 1 -8.40 -12.73 14.11
CA MET A 1 -7.02 -12.48 14.59
C MET A 1 -6.85 -11.01 14.88
N ASN A 2 -6.21 -10.63 16.02
CA ASN A 2 -6.03 -9.22 16.38
C ASN A 2 -4.74 -8.69 15.74
N VAL A 3 -4.86 -7.78 14.76
CA VAL A 3 -3.71 -7.11 14.13
C VAL A 3 -3.55 -5.74 14.77
N ARG A 4 -2.35 -5.43 15.27
CA ARG A 4 -1.96 -4.09 15.76
C ARG A 4 -1.31 -3.33 14.62
N PHE A 5 -1.69 -2.06 14.45
CA PHE A 5 -1.10 -1.16 13.47
C PHE A 5 -0.21 -0.14 14.18
N ASP A 6 1.03 -0.04 13.70
CA ASP A 6 2.03 0.90 14.19
C ASP A 6 2.39 1.87 13.04
N LEU A 7 2.50 3.17 13.37
CA LEU A 7 2.98 4.19 12.46
C LEU A 7 4.47 4.40 12.68
N ASP A 8 5.24 4.36 11.59
CA ASP A 8 6.70 4.53 11.57
C ASP A 8 7.43 3.65 12.59
N PRO A 9 7.19 2.32 12.60
CA PRO A 9 7.94 1.42 13.48
C PRO A 9 9.43 1.48 13.20
N SER A 10 10.26 1.19 14.19
CA SER A 10 11.72 1.11 14.03
C SER A 10 12.09 0.15 12.92
N LEU A 11 12.97 0.59 12.01
CA LEU A 11 13.41 -0.17 10.83
C LEU A 11 14.44 -1.23 11.22
N THR A 12 14.00 -2.26 11.93
CA THR A 12 14.86 -3.40 12.29
C THR A 12 15.03 -4.39 11.13
N PRO A 13 16.07 -5.24 11.13
CA PRO A 13 16.21 -6.32 10.16
C PRO A 13 14.96 -7.20 10.06
N GLU A 14 14.35 -7.54 11.20
CA GLU A 14 13.14 -8.38 11.29
C GLU A 14 11.94 -7.72 10.61
N LEU A 15 11.77 -6.41 10.78
CA LEU A 15 10.71 -5.66 10.09
C LEU A 15 10.93 -5.69 8.58
N ARG A 16 12.17 -5.43 8.12
CA ARG A 16 12.51 -5.42 6.68
C ARG A 16 12.29 -6.79 6.05
N ASP A 17 12.77 -7.84 6.69
CA ASP A 17 12.61 -9.21 6.21
C ASP A 17 11.14 -9.65 6.23
N GLY A 18 10.38 -9.22 7.24
CA GLY A 18 8.94 -9.43 7.34
C GLY A 18 8.16 -8.74 6.21
N ILE A 19 8.54 -7.51 5.84
CA ILE A 19 7.92 -6.81 4.71
C ILE A 19 8.25 -7.51 3.39
N CYS A 20 9.50 -7.94 3.17
CA CYS A 20 9.89 -8.70 1.98
C CYS A 20 9.10 -10.01 1.86
N ALA A 21 8.94 -10.73 2.99
CA ALA A 21 8.16 -11.97 3.04
C ALA A 21 6.69 -11.71 2.67
N LEU A 22 6.05 -10.75 3.33
CA LEU A 22 4.67 -10.37 3.06
C LEU A 22 4.47 -9.98 1.60
N TRP A 23 5.37 -9.19 1.04
CA TRP A 23 5.25 -8.71 -0.34
C TRP A 23 5.36 -9.85 -1.35
N ALA A 24 6.31 -10.76 -1.16
CA ALA A 24 6.43 -11.97 -2.00
C ALA A 24 5.17 -12.87 -1.88
N GLU A 25 4.67 -13.10 -0.67
CA GLU A 25 3.48 -13.92 -0.41
C GLU A 25 2.23 -13.30 -1.05
N VAL A 26 2.02 -11.98 -0.90
CA VAL A 26 0.89 -11.26 -1.51
C VAL A 26 0.98 -11.29 -3.03
N SER A 27 2.17 -11.07 -3.60
CA SER A 27 2.38 -11.13 -5.05
C SER A 27 2.07 -12.51 -5.60
N ASN A 28 2.57 -13.56 -4.97
CA ASN A 28 2.36 -14.95 -5.39
C ASN A 28 0.90 -15.41 -5.21
N ALA A 29 0.14 -14.79 -4.33
CA ALA A 29 -1.31 -14.98 -4.20
C ALA A 29 -2.12 -14.14 -5.22
N GLY A 30 -1.48 -13.47 -6.18
CA GLY A 30 -2.13 -12.68 -7.23
C GLY A 30 -2.42 -11.23 -6.84
N GLY A 31 -1.89 -10.74 -5.72
CA GLY A 31 -2.02 -9.34 -5.30
C GLY A 31 -1.40 -8.37 -6.30
N ALA A 32 -2.07 -7.23 -6.51
CA ALA A 32 -1.64 -6.20 -7.47
C ALA A 32 -0.65 -5.21 -6.80
N VAL A 33 0.54 -5.68 -6.45
CA VAL A 33 1.54 -4.93 -5.71
C VAL A 33 2.89 -4.80 -6.44
N GLY A 34 2.82 -4.65 -7.77
CA GLY A 34 3.96 -4.31 -8.61
C GLY A 34 4.73 -5.48 -9.20
N PHE A 35 4.34 -6.71 -8.90
CA PHE A 35 5.02 -7.92 -9.40
C PHE A 35 4.04 -8.89 -10.07
N VAL A 36 4.59 -9.73 -10.95
CA VAL A 36 3.90 -10.88 -11.56
C VAL A 36 4.58 -12.15 -11.05
N PRO A 37 3.82 -13.14 -10.52
CA PRO A 37 4.39 -14.39 -10.02
C PRO A 37 5.18 -15.18 -11.07
N PRO A 38 6.23 -15.95 -10.69
CA PRO A 38 6.70 -16.19 -9.33
C PRO A 38 7.61 -15.07 -8.80
N VAL A 39 7.51 -14.74 -7.51
CA VAL A 39 8.25 -13.66 -6.85
C VAL A 39 8.96 -14.20 -5.60
N THR A 40 10.23 -13.90 -5.45
CA THR A 40 11.04 -14.21 -4.27
C THR A 40 11.21 -12.97 -3.38
N ARG A 41 11.73 -13.16 -2.16
CA ARG A 41 12.09 -12.03 -1.27
C ARG A 41 13.23 -11.19 -1.86
N GLU A 42 14.13 -11.82 -2.60
CA GLU A 42 15.25 -11.16 -3.27
C GLU A 42 14.77 -10.22 -4.38
N ASP A 43 13.73 -10.59 -5.12
CA ASP A 43 13.13 -9.75 -6.16
C ASP A 43 12.48 -8.50 -5.56
N VAL A 44 11.90 -8.62 -4.36
CA VAL A 44 11.24 -7.51 -3.65
C VAL A 44 12.24 -6.55 -3.01
N ARG A 45 13.38 -7.04 -2.56
CA ARG A 45 14.36 -6.27 -1.76
C ARG A 45 14.78 -4.94 -2.38
N PRO A 46 15.08 -4.82 -3.69
CA PRO A 46 15.40 -3.54 -4.31
C PRO A 46 14.26 -2.52 -4.26
N GLU A 47 13.01 -2.99 -4.40
CA GLU A 47 11.85 -2.10 -4.33
C GLU A 47 11.61 -1.62 -2.90
N LEU A 48 11.72 -2.51 -1.90
CA LEU A 48 11.65 -2.12 -0.50
C LEU A 48 12.75 -1.11 -0.15
N LEU A 49 13.96 -1.27 -0.66
CA LEU A 49 15.06 -0.33 -0.39
C LEU A 49 14.72 1.11 -0.83
N LYS A 50 14.00 1.28 -1.94
CA LYS A 50 13.53 2.61 -2.39
C LYS A 50 12.60 3.24 -1.34
N HIS A 51 11.68 2.45 -0.77
CA HIS A 51 10.79 2.90 0.30
C HIS A 51 11.59 3.27 1.57
N LEU A 52 12.53 2.43 1.99
CA LEU A 52 13.34 2.69 3.19
C LEU A 52 14.21 3.95 3.02
N THR A 53 14.76 4.17 1.82
CA THR A 53 15.50 5.40 1.50
C THR A 53 14.60 6.63 1.60
N ALA A 54 13.40 6.57 1.02
CA ALA A 54 12.44 7.67 1.09
C ALA A 54 11.97 7.95 2.54
N MET A 55 11.88 6.92 3.38
CA MET A 55 11.60 7.08 4.81
C MET A 55 12.75 7.77 5.54
N ALA A 56 13.99 7.36 5.28
CA ALA A 56 15.18 7.99 5.86
C ALA A 56 15.32 9.47 5.48
N GLU A 57 14.85 9.83 4.29
CA GLU A 57 14.80 11.22 3.80
C GLU A 57 13.57 12.02 4.31
N GLY A 58 12.72 11.41 5.12
CA GLY A 58 11.49 12.04 5.64
C GLY A 58 10.39 12.26 4.60
N ARG A 59 10.51 11.66 3.41
CA ARG A 59 9.53 11.78 2.30
C ARG A 59 8.43 10.72 2.35
N GLN A 60 8.61 9.69 3.17
CA GLN A 60 7.68 8.57 3.25
C GLN A 60 7.47 8.11 4.69
N ARG A 61 6.28 7.64 4.99
CA ARG A 61 5.89 7.05 6.27
C ARG A 61 5.36 5.63 6.03
N LEU A 62 5.46 4.77 7.04
CA LEU A 62 5.00 3.38 6.98
C LEU A 62 3.93 3.14 8.05
N VAL A 63 2.78 2.61 7.62
CA VAL A 63 1.83 1.93 8.50
C VAL A 63 2.08 0.43 8.37
N ALA A 64 2.49 -0.22 9.46
CA ALA A 64 2.72 -1.67 9.50
C ALA A 64 1.76 -2.35 10.47
N GLY A 65 1.09 -3.40 10.01
CA GLY A 65 0.24 -4.26 10.82
C GLY A 65 0.99 -5.52 11.23
N ARG A 66 0.94 -5.84 12.53
CA ARG A 66 1.54 -7.06 13.08
C ARG A 66 0.48 -7.91 13.77
N ASP A 67 0.61 -9.22 13.64
CA ASP A 67 -0.20 -10.18 14.38
C ASP A 67 0.28 -10.35 15.83
N ALA A 68 -0.34 -11.28 16.57
CA ALA A 68 -0.01 -11.55 17.97
C ALA A 68 1.42 -12.08 18.17
N ASP A 69 1.99 -12.71 17.15
CA ASP A 69 3.34 -13.27 17.17
C ASP A 69 4.39 -12.24 16.70
N GLY A 70 3.96 -11.00 16.38
CA GLY A 70 4.80 -9.91 15.90
C GLY A 70 5.17 -10.00 14.42
N ARG A 71 4.60 -10.96 13.66
CA ARG A 71 4.81 -11.08 12.22
C ARG A 71 4.16 -9.90 11.49
N VAL A 72 4.84 -9.37 10.49
CA VAL A 72 4.29 -8.34 9.61
C VAL A 72 3.26 -8.97 8.69
N VAL A 73 2.01 -8.54 8.80
CA VAL A 73 0.85 -9.09 8.06
C VAL A 73 0.09 -8.06 7.25
N ALA A 74 0.44 -6.79 7.39
CA ALA A 74 -0.13 -5.72 6.58
C ALA A 74 0.85 -4.54 6.48
N THR A 75 0.83 -3.82 5.35
CA THR A 75 1.60 -2.58 5.17
C THR A 75 0.87 -1.60 4.27
N ALA A 76 1.17 -0.32 4.45
CA ALA A 76 0.91 0.74 3.47
C ALA A 76 1.93 1.87 3.67
N PHE A 77 2.42 2.44 2.56
CA PHE A 77 3.34 3.57 2.58
C PHE A 77 2.63 4.85 2.16
N LEU A 78 2.87 5.92 2.91
CA LEU A 78 2.37 7.27 2.67
C LEU A 78 3.53 8.14 2.17
N THR A 79 3.41 8.68 0.96
CA THR A 79 4.51 9.42 0.32
C THR A 79 4.09 10.85 0.02
N THR A 80 4.96 11.80 0.40
CA THR A 80 4.77 13.23 0.12
C THR A 80 5.03 13.55 -1.35
N ASN A 81 4.32 14.55 -1.89
CA ASN A 81 4.61 15.07 -3.22
C ASN A 81 5.81 16.01 -3.19
N THR A 82 6.64 15.93 -4.22
CA THR A 82 7.74 16.86 -4.45
C THR A 82 7.28 18.16 -5.11
N HIS A 83 6.18 18.12 -5.86
CA HIS A 83 5.64 19.30 -6.54
C HIS A 83 4.97 20.25 -5.53
N ARG A 84 5.40 21.52 -5.54
CA ARG A 84 4.98 22.53 -4.54
C ARG A 84 3.47 22.76 -4.42
N LEU A 85 2.73 22.61 -5.52
CA LEU A 85 1.27 22.81 -5.56
C LEU A 85 0.48 21.55 -5.20
N MET A 86 1.15 20.43 -4.95
CA MET A 86 0.54 19.12 -4.68
C MET A 86 0.87 18.60 -3.28
N LYS A 87 1.36 19.48 -2.39
CA LYS A 87 1.79 19.09 -1.02
C LYS A 87 0.64 18.87 -0.03
N HIS A 88 -0.60 19.14 -0.43
CA HIS A 88 -1.79 19.00 0.42
C HIS A 88 -2.40 17.60 0.38
N TRP A 89 -1.80 16.65 -0.34
CA TRP A 89 -2.23 15.26 -0.36
C TRP A 89 -1.03 14.29 -0.41
N LEU A 90 -1.26 13.05 0.00
CA LEU A 90 -0.24 12.00 0.01
C LEU A 90 -0.60 10.88 -0.97
N TRP A 91 0.44 10.32 -1.61
CA TRP A 91 0.33 9.03 -2.27
C TRP A 91 0.25 7.90 -1.24
N VAL A 92 -0.58 6.91 -1.51
CA VAL A 92 -0.59 5.63 -0.79
C VAL A 92 -0.09 4.54 -1.72
N TYR A 93 1.00 3.88 -1.32
CA TYR A 93 1.64 2.82 -2.09
C TYR A 93 1.68 1.52 -1.32
N THR A 94 1.80 0.41 -2.05
CA THR A 94 2.13 -0.91 -1.52
C THR A 94 1.21 -1.30 -0.36
N VAL A 95 -0.10 -1.16 -0.60
CA VAL A 95 -1.14 -1.59 0.33
C VAL A 95 -1.22 -3.12 0.26
N MET A 96 -0.81 -3.77 1.33
CA MET A 96 -0.77 -5.23 1.42
C MET A 96 -1.48 -5.73 2.68
N VAL A 97 -2.17 -6.85 2.55
CA VAL A 97 -2.68 -7.65 3.65
C VAL A 97 -2.39 -9.10 3.33
N HIS A 98 -1.82 -9.83 4.30
CA HIS A 98 -1.51 -11.24 4.17
C HIS A 98 -2.75 -12.01 3.65
N PRO A 99 -2.60 -12.93 2.68
CA PRO A 99 -3.73 -13.63 2.07
C PRO A 99 -4.70 -14.25 3.08
N ASP A 100 -4.18 -14.89 4.14
CA ASP A 100 -4.98 -15.53 5.18
C ASP A 100 -5.83 -14.55 6.01
N LEU A 101 -5.55 -13.25 5.96
CA LEU A 101 -6.26 -12.20 6.70
C LEU A 101 -7.14 -11.32 5.80
N GLN A 102 -7.19 -11.63 4.51
CA GLN A 102 -8.10 -10.97 3.57
C GLN A 102 -9.55 -11.42 3.84
N GLY A 103 -10.52 -10.58 3.47
CA GLY A 103 -11.94 -10.87 3.72
C GLY A 103 -12.39 -10.78 5.20
N GLN A 104 -11.46 -10.55 6.16
CA GLN A 104 -11.73 -10.50 7.60
C GLN A 104 -11.72 -9.07 8.18
N GLY A 105 -11.81 -8.05 7.33
CA GLY A 105 -11.83 -6.64 7.75
C GLY A 105 -10.45 -6.05 8.02
N THR A 106 -9.36 -6.81 7.96
CA THR A 106 -7.98 -6.33 8.21
C THR A 106 -7.59 -5.19 7.26
N GLY A 107 -7.94 -5.31 5.98
CA GLY A 107 -7.68 -4.26 4.98
C GLY A 107 -8.40 -2.94 5.30
N ARG A 108 -9.66 -2.99 5.73
CA ARG A 108 -10.39 -1.77 6.14
C ARG A 108 -9.75 -1.11 7.36
N ARG A 109 -9.29 -1.89 8.33
CA ARG A 109 -8.58 -1.37 9.52
C ARG A 109 -7.23 -0.75 9.13
N LEU A 110 -6.50 -1.38 8.19
CA LEU A 110 -5.28 -0.80 7.63
C LEU A 110 -5.58 0.56 6.99
N MET A 111 -6.59 0.65 6.11
CA MET A 111 -6.92 1.91 5.43
C MET A 111 -7.44 2.99 6.40
N ALA A 112 -8.13 2.62 7.47
CA ALA A 112 -8.48 3.54 8.55
C ALA A 112 -7.23 4.09 9.24
N SER A 113 -6.26 3.22 9.59
CA SER A 113 -4.98 3.64 10.18
C SER A 113 -4.15 4.53 9.24
N VAL A 114 -4.22 4.28 7.92
CA VAL A 114 -3.60 5.12 6.88
C VAL A 114 -4.24 6.52 6.86
N ALA A 115 -5.56 6.61 6.92
CA ALA A 115 -6.27 7.89 6.96
C ALA A 115 -5.95 8.68 8.24
N ASP A 116 -5.89 8.01 9.41
CA ASP A 116 -5.53 8.63 10.68
C ASP A 116 -4.08 9.12 10.67
N ALA A 117 -3.16 8.33 10.11
CA ALA A 117 -1.77 8.72 9.92
C ALA A 117 -1.64 9.97 9.02
N ALA A 118 -2.43 10.04 7.94
CA ALA A 118 -2.44 11.20 7.05
C ALA A 118 -3.00 12.45 7.74
N ARG A 119 -4.10 12.33 8.50
CA ARG A 119 -4.68 13.44 9.28
C ARG A 119 -3.71 13.99 10.33
N SER A 120 -2.79 13.18 10.84
CA SER A 120 -1.75 13.64 11.78
C SER A 120 -0.69 14.54 11.13
N VAL A 121 -0.64 14.62 9.79
CA VAL A 121 0.30 15.47 9.06
C VAL A 121 -0.36 16.81 8.75
N LYS A 122 0.21 17.89 9.28
CA LYS A 122 -0.34 19.24 9.08
C LYS A 122 -0.45 19.59 7.59
N GLY A 123 -1.63 20.03 7.19
CA GLY A 123 -1.91 20.51 5.83
C GLY A 123 -2.24 19.41 4.82
N ILE A 124 -2.33 18.17 5.23
CA ILE A 124 -2.81 17.07 4.38
C ILE A 124 -4.34 17.01 4.48
N THR A 125 -4.98 17.05 3.31
CA THR A 125 -6.45 17.03 3.19
C THR A 125 -6.95 15.86 2.37
N ALA A 126 -6.08 15.12 1.68
CA ALA A 126 -6.50 14.01 0.84
C ALA A 126 -5.44 12.92 0.67
N LEU A 127 -5.89 11.75 0.24
CA LEU A 127 -5.07 10.62 -0.16
C LEU A 127 -5.37 10.23 -1.61
N ARG A 128 -4.33 9.84 -2.32
CA ARG A 128 -4.41 9.31 -3.68
C ARG A 128 -3.71 7.97 -3.77
N LEU A 129 -4.29 7.05 -4.51
CA LEU A 129 -3.65 5.79 -4.89
C LEU A 129 -4.06 5.41 -6.31
N THR A 130 -3.36 4.45 -6.89
CA THR A 130 -3.84 3.75 -8.08
C THR A 130 -4.04 2.27 -7.78
N CYS A 131 -4.95 1.65 -8.51
CA CYS A 131 -5.19 0.22 -8.43
C CYS A 131 -5.43 -0.39 -9.81
N ARG A 132 -5.10 -1.67 -9.91
CA ARG A 132 -5.25 -2.45 -11.14
C ARG A 132 -6.71 -2.82 -11.38
N GLY A 133 -7.23 -2.53 -12.56
CA GLY A 133 -8.54 -2.97 -13.00
C GLY A 133 -8.67 -4.49 -13.01
N GLY A 134 -9.86 -5.00 -12.68
CA GLY A 134 -10.15 -6.44 -12.63
C GLY A 134 -9.53 -7.22 -11.47
N SER A 135 -8.88 -6.54 -10.51
CA SER A 135 -8.26 -7.19 -9.34
C SER A 135 -9.16 -7.24 -8.10
N GLY A 136 -10.38 -6.70 -8.16
CA GLY A 136 -11.24 -6.53 -6.97
C GLY A 136 -10.81 -5.37 -6.05
N ALA A 137 -9.73 -4.67 -6.36
CA ALA A 137 -9.21 -3.60 -5.50
C ALA A 137 -10.10 -2.34 -5.51
N ARG A 138 -10.67 -1.98 -6.68
CA ARG A 138 -11.55 -0.81 -6.78
C ARG A 138 -12.74 -0.88 -5.80
N PRO A 139 -13.58 -1.93 -5.79
CA PRO A 139 -14.69 -2.03 -4.83
C PRO A 139 -14.22 -2.00 -3.37
N PHE A 140 -13.05 -2.56 -3.09
CA PHE A 140 -12.46 -2.51 -1.76
C PHE A 140 -12.14 -1.06 -1.35
N TYR A 141 -11.50 -0.26 -2.21
CA TYR A 141 -11.18 1.13 -1.92
C TYR A 141 -12.45 1.99 -1.86
N GLU A 142 -13.44 1.75 -2.71
CA GLU A 142 -14.76 2.41 -2.62
C GLU A 142 -15.41 2.16 -1.25
N ALA A 143 -15.34 0.92 -0.75
CA ALA A 143 -15.83 0.57 0.59
C ALA A 143 -15.00 1.20 1.74
N CYS A 144 -13.80 1.73 1.45
CA CYS A 144 -12.98 2.52 2.36
C CYS A 144 -13.19 4.04 2.19
N GLY A 145 -14.16 4.47 1.36
CA GLY A 145 -14.50 5.88 1.12
C GLY A 145 -13.78 6.55 -0.04
N TYR A 146 -12.92 5.84 -0.75
CA TYR A 146 -12.26 6.38 -1.94
C TYR A 146 -13.25 6.46 -3.12
N GLN A 147 -13.00 7.41 -4.02
CA GLN A 147 -13.75 7.57 -5.26
C GLN A 147 -12.80 7.40 -6.45
N GLU A 148 -13.27 6.73 -7.51
CA GLU A 148 -12.57 6.70 -8.79
C GLU A 148 -12.63 8.10 -9.41
N VAL A 149 -11.46 8.68 -9.71
CA VAL A 149 -11.33 10.03 -10.29
C VAL A 149 -10.65 10.03 -11.65
N GLY A 150 -10.17 8.88 -12.09
CA GLY A 150 -9.55 8.73 -13.41
C GLY A 150 -9.19 7.30 -13.73
N ARG A 151 -9.02 7.03 -15.03
CA ARG A 151 -8.69 5.70 -15.52
C ARG A 151 -7.91 5.80 -16.83
N VAL A 152 -6.85 4.99 -16.95
CA VAL A 152 -6.13 4.81 -18.21
C VAL A 152 -6.33 3.38 -18.68
N PRO A 153 -7.11 3.14 -19.74
CA PRO A 153 -7.37 1.80 -20.25
C PRO A 153 -6.09 1.11 -20.69
N GLY A 154 -5.93 -0.16 -20.30
CA GLY A 154 -4.83 -1.01 -20.75
C GLY A 154 -3.42 -0.55 -20.35
N ALA A 155 -3.28 0.36 -19.39
CA ALA A 155 -1.99 0.94 -19.02
C ALA A 155 -1.05 -0.02 -18.27
N ILE A 156 -1.59 -1.10 -17.71
CA ILE A 156 -0.83 -2.11 -16.97
C ILE A 156 -0.76 -3.39 -17.80
N ARG A 157 0.45 -3.82 -18.16
CA ARG A 157 0.69 -5.07 -18.90
C ARG A 157 1.15 -6.16 -17.92
N LEU A 158 0.42 -7.26 -17.84
CA LEU A 158 0.74 -8.42 -17.02
C LEU A 158 1.38 -9.56 -17.82
N GLY A 159 1.14 -9.59 -19.12
CA GLY A 159 1.64 -10.59 -20.06
C GLY A 159 1.41 -10.12 -21.50
N ASP A 160 1.68 -10.99 -22.49
CA ASP A 160 1.64 -10.58 -23.90
C ASP A 160 0.26 -10.10 -24.36
N ASP A 161 -0.81 -10.71 -23.87
CA ASP A 161 -2.19 -10.36 -24.22
C ASP A 161 -3.03 -9.98 -22.97
N ASP A 162 -2.41 -9.73 -21.82
CA ASP A 162 -3.10 -9.38 -20.57
C ASP A 162 -2.81 -7.92 -20.17
N TYR A 163 -3.71 -7.04 -20.56
CA TYR A 163 -3.67 -5.61 -20.24
C TYR A 163 -4.79 -5.26 -19.25
N ARG A 164 -4.48 -4.42 -18.28
CA ARG A 164 -5.41 -3.94 -17.25
C ARG A 164 -5.41 -2.44 -17.18
N ASP A 165 -6.54 -1.88 -16.76
CA ASP A 165 -6.63 -0.45 -16.53
C ASP A 165 -5.82 -0.02 -15.31
N ASP A 166 -5.22 1.15 -15.36
CA ASP A 166 -4.71 1.88 -14.20
C ASP A 166 -5.80 2.85 -13.70
N ILE A 167 -6.33 2.57 -12.51
CA ILE A 167 -7.45 3.29 -11.93
C ILE A 167 -6.95 4.19 -10.81
N THR A 168 -7.16 5.50 -10.94
CA THR A 168 -6.83 6.47 -9.90
C THR A 168 -8.00 6.63 -8.92
N MET A 169 -7.70 6.48 -7.63
CA MET A 169 -8.64 6.60 -6.52
C MET A 169 -8.25 7.77 -5.62
N TRP A 170 -9.23 8.50 -5.12
CA TRP A 170 -9.06 9.68 -4.27
C TRP A 170 -9.92 9.57 -3.02
N LEU A 171 -9.36 9.90 -1.85
CA LEU A 171 -10.08 10.05 -0.59
C LEU A 171 -9.90 11.47 -0.07
N ASP A 172 -11.00 12.20 0.11
CA ASP A 172 -11.03 13.44 0.87
C ASP A 172 -11.03 13.11 2.37
N LEU A 173 -10.16 13.76 3.12
CA LEU A 173 -10.02 13.52 4.57
C LEU A 173 -10.87 14.48 5.43
N GLY A 174 -11.53 15.46 4.80
CA GLY A 174 -12.30 16.51 5.48
C GLY A 174 -11.46 17.69 5.91
#